data_235d7703aa1e42da10a134b8a11c9111
#
_entry.id   235d7703aa1e42da10a134b8a11c9111
#
_cell.length_a   1.000
_cell.length_b   1.000
_cell.length_c   1.000
_cell.angle_alpha   90.00
_cell.angle_beta   90.00
_cell.angle_gamma   90.00
#
_symmetry.space_group_name_H-M   'P 1'
#
loop_
_entity.id
_entity.type
_entity.pdbx_description
1 polymer ?
#
loop_
_entity_poly.entity_id
_entity_poly.type
_entity_poly.pdbx_seq_one_letter_code
_entity_poly.pdbx_strand_id
1 'polypeptide(L)'
;MNTLDHNSKPANSRTVLVLDDDVLVRMPVVQFLRDCNYRVVEAATIDEAIALLGKTNIPLDVVLSKIDIPGSMNGFGFAQWARSVRPELKILLAATPERAVRNAAELCEIGPTLKRPYDHKLVLDRIKRLLAARAQQGGR
;
A
#
# COMPACT_ATOMS: atom_id res chain seq x y z
N MET A 1 -28.78 9.36 0.98
CA MET A 1 -28.26 9.75 0.94
C MET A 1 -27.38 9.97 1.04
N ASN A 2 -27.21 9.96 1.07
CA ASN A 2 -26.35 10.18 1.26
C ASN A 2 -25.60 11.24 0.80
N THR A 3 -26.04 12.11 0.38
CA THR A 3 -25.32 13.29 -0.06
C THR A 3 -24.47 13.91 1.03
N LEU A 4 -24.80 13.66 2.24
CA LEU A 4 -24.00 14.12 3.37
C LEU A 4 -22.58 13.58 3.29
N ASP A 5 -22.45 12.38 2.78
CA ASP A 5 -21.15 11.75 2.68
C ASP A 5 -20.24 12.40 1.66
N HIS A 6 -20.79 13.17 0.74
CA HIS A 6 -19.99 13.88 -0.24
C HIS A 6 -19.16 14.99 0.39
N ASN A 7 -19.69 15.62 1.40
CA ASN A 7 -19.03 16.77 2.01
C ASN A 7 -18.06 16.37 3.12
N SER A 8 -18.39 15.30 3.84
CA SER A 8 -17.51 14.82 4.89
C SER A 8 -16.89 13.51 4.44
N LYS A 9 -15.60 13.55 4.13
CA LYS A 9 -14.91 12.33 3.73
C LYS A 9 -14.87 11.36 4.88
N PRO A 10 -15.24 10.11 4.67
CA PRO A 10 -15.08 9.09 5.70
C PRO A 10 -13.62 8.95 6.11
N ALA A 11 -13.37 8.48 7.31
CA ALA A 11 -12.02 8.30 7.80
C ALA A 11 -11.20 7.37 6.90
N ASN A 12 -11.86 6.45 6.21
CA ASN A 12 -11.18 5.49 5.34
C ASN A 12 -11.39 5.76 3.85
N SER A 13 -11.65 7.02 3.48
CA SER A 13 -11.75 7.40 2.06
C SER A 13 -10.38 7.64 1.44
N ARG A 14 -9.40 6.94 1.92
CA ARG A 14 -8.03 7.03 1.42
C ARG A 14 -7.84 6.08 0.26
N THR A 15 -6.78 6.29 -0.49
CA THR A 15 -6.47 5.48 -1.67
C THR A 15 -5.28 4.58 -1.39
N VAL A 16 -5.47 3.31 -1.68
CA VAL A 16 -4.44 2.29 -1.52
C VAL A 16 -4.05 1.76 -2.90
N LEU A 17 -2.77 1.72 -3.17
CA LEU A 17 -2.24 1.04 -4.34
C LEU A 17 -1.83 -0.37 -3.92
N VAL A 18 -2.41 -1.38 -4.56
CA VAL A 18 -2.02 -2.76 -4.31
C VAL A 18 -1.18 -3.24 -5.49
N LEU A 19 0.08 -3.52 -5.22
CA LEU A 19 1.07 -3.91 -6.21
C LEU A 19 1.44 -5.37 -6.00
N ASP A 20 0.90 -6.24 -6.82
CA ASP A 20 1.11 -7.69 -6.71
C ASP A 20 0.82 -8.31 -8.07
N ASP A 21 1.77 -9.10 -8.56
CA ASP A 21 1.64 -9.73 -9.88
C ASP A 21 0.76 -10.98 -9.87
N ASP A 22 0.43 -11.51 -8.69
CA ASP A 22 -0.44 -12.70 -8.59
C ASP A 22 -1.89 -12.24 -8.41
N VAL A 23 -2.67 -12.38 -9.48
CA VAL A 23 -4.05 -11.92 -9.47
C VAL A 23 -4.90 -12.66 -8.43
N LEU A 24 -4.60 -13.92 -8.16
CA LEU A 24 -5.36 -14.72 -7.19
C LEU A 24 -5.11 -14.26 -5.75
N VAL A 25 -3.96 -13.68 -5.49
CA VAL A 25 -3.65 -13.09 -4.20
C VAL A 25 -4.14 -11.65 -4.13
N ARG A 26 -3.98 -10.89 -5.22
CA ARG A 26 -4.34 -9.48 -5.26
C ARG A 26 -5.84 -9.23 -5.19
N MET A 27 -6.63 -9.95 -5.99
CA MET A 27 -8.06 -9.67 -6.10
C MET A 27 -8.81 -9.75 -4.77
N PRO A 28 -8.61 -10.77 -3.94
CA PRO A 28 -9.36 -10.82 -2.67
C PRO A 28 -9.03 -9.67 -1.73
N VAL A 29 -7.77 -9.26 -1.63
CA VAL A 29 -7.43 -8.16 -0.72
C VAL A 29 -7.93 -6.83 -1.27
N VAL A 30 -7.89 -6.66 -2.59
CA VAL A 30 -8.45 -5.46 -3.22
C VAL A 30 -9.93 -5.35 -2.92
N GLN A 31 -10.67 -6.44 -3.12
CA GLN A 31 -12.11 -6.44 -2.86
C GLN A 31 -12.42 -6.17 -1.39
N PHE A 32 -11.65 -6.80 -0.50
CA PHE A 32 -11.82 -6.58 0.94
C PHE A 32 -11.64 -5.11 1.29
N LEU A 33 -10.60 -4.47 0.77
CA LEU A 33 -10.34 -3.07 1.07
C LEU A 33 -11.42 -2.15 0.48
N ARG A 34 -11.90 -2.47 -0.71
CA ARG A 34 -13.00 -1.71 -1.30
C ARG A 34 -14.28 -1.84 -0.47
N ASP A 35 -14.53 -3.03 0.06
CA ASP A 35 -15.68 -3.24 0.94
C ASP A 35 -15.55 -2.47 2.25
N CYS A 36 -14.32 -2.10 2.62
CA CYS A 36 -14.05 -1.27 3.79
C CYS A 36 -14.02 0.22 3.43
N ASN A 37 -14.48 0.58 2.24
CA ASN A 37 -14.61 1.95 1.76
C ASN A 37 -13.30 2.63 1.38
N TYR A 38 -12.25 1.87 1.13
CA TYR A 38 -11.03 2.42 0.56
C TYR A 38 -11.16 2.49 -0.94
N ARG A 39 -10.53 3.50 -1.52
CA ARG A 39 -10.30 3.52 -2.96
C ARG A 39 -9.08 2.67 -3.21
N VAL A 40 -9.16 1.78 -4.19
CA VAL A 40 -8.04 0.87 -4.46
C VAL A 40 -7.68 0.94 -5.92
N VAL A 41 -6.40 1.17 -6.17
CA VAL A 41 -5.80 1.13 -7.50
C VAL A 41 -4.88 -0.09 -7.52
N GLU A 42 -4.83 -0.77 -8.65
CA GLU A 42 -4.07 -2.01 -8.78
C GLU A 42 -2.94 -1.86 -9.77
N ALA A 43 -1.84 -2.54 -9.49
CA ALA A 43 -0.73 -2.68 -10.43
C ALA A 43 -0.17 -4.09 -10.33
N ALA A 44 0.17 -4.67 -11.47
CA ALA A 44 0.74 -6.00 -11.53
C ALA A 44 2.26 -5.96 -11.70
N THR A 45 2.82 -4.82 -12.06
CA THR A 45 4.25 -4.65 -12.24
C THR A 45 4.73 -3.35 -11.62
N ILE A 46 6.02 -3.29 -11.37
CA ILE A 46 6.66 -2.07 -10.85
C ILE A 46 6.47 -0.92 -11.83
N ASP A 47 6.57 -1.18 -13.12
CA ASP A 47 6.48 -0.12 -14.12
C ASP A 47 5.08 0.49 -14.17
N GLU A 48 4.04 -0.33 -13.97
CA GLU A 48 2.69 0.19 -13.84
C GLU A 48 2.55 1.09 -12.60
N ALA A 49 3.16 0.68 -11.49
CA ALA A 49 3.11 1.46 -10.26
C ALA A 49 3.86 2.78 -10.42
N ILE A 50 5.01 2.76 -11.09
CA ILE A 50 5.77 3.97 -11.35
C ILE A 50 4.93 4.95 -12.18
N ALA A 51 4.26 4.44 -13.21
CA ALA A 51 3.41 5.28 -14.05
C ALA A 51 2.28 5.92 -13.24
N LEU A 52 1.67 5.15 -12.34
CA LEU A 52 0.61 5.67 -11.49
C LEU A 52 1.11 6.76 -10.55
N LEU A 53 2.28 6.57 -9.96
CA LEU A 53 2.87 7.55 -9.05
C LEU A 53 3.28 8.81 -9.77
N GLY A 54 3.57 8.72 -11.06
CA GLY A 54 3.91 9.88 -11.86
C GLY A 54 2.72 10.76 -12.21
N LYS A 55 1.49 10.25 -12.02
CA LYS A 55 0.29 11.04 -12.29
C LYS A 55 -0.10 11.82 -11.04
N THR A 56 0.08 13.13 -11.09
CA THR A 56 -0.14 13.98 -9.92
C THR A 56 -1.61 14.09 -9.54
N ASN A 57 -2.51 13.77 -10.47
CA ASN A 57 -3.95 13.85 -10.20
C ASN A 57 -4.50 12.61 -9.51
N ILE A 58 -3.67 11.60 -9.27
CA ILE A 58 -4.09 10.39 -8.53
C ILE A 58 -3.57 10.49 -7.10
N PRO A 59 -4.44 10.72 -6.12
CA PRO A 59 -4.01 10.73 -4.73
C PRO A 59 -3.73 9.31 -4.27
N LEU A 60 -2.59 9.10 -3.65
CA LEU A 60 -2.22 7.81 -3.08
C LEU A 60 -1.77 8.02 -1.65
N ASP A 61 -2.31 7.23 -0.75
CA ASP A 61 -2.01 7.36 0.68
C ASP A 61 -1.15 6.20 1.18
N VAL A 62 -1.39 5.00 0.67
CA VAL A 62 -0.69 3.79 1.09
C VAL A 62 -0.40 2.93 -0.12
N VAL A 63 0.76 2.30 -0.12
CA VAL A 63 1.10 1.25 -1.08
C VAL A 63 1.27 -0.06 -0.33
N LEU A 64 0.59 -1.09 -0.79
CA LEU A 64 0.81 -2.47 -0.34
C LEU A 64 1.51 -3.19 -1.49
N SER A 65 2.77 -3.55 -1.30
CA SER A 65 3.59 -4.09 -2.38
C SER A 65 4.21 -5.42 -2.02
N LYS A 66 4.14 -6.35 -2.96
CA LYS A 66 4.92 -7.57 -2.89
C LYS A 66 6.40 -7.22 -3.07
N ILE A 67 7.28 -7.86 -2.30
CA ILE A 67 8.72 -7.60 -2.41
C ILE A 67 9.28 -8.11 -3.74
N ASP A 68 8.94 -9.34 -4.12
CA ASP A 68 9.45 -9.96 -5.35
C ASP A 68 8.52 -9.68 -6.52
N ILE A 69 8.43 -8.43 -6.91
CA ILE A 69 7.53 -8.00 -7.98
C ILE A 69 8.33 -7.80 -9.27
N PRO A 70 7.80 -8.24 -10.42
CA PRO A 70 8.50 -8.02 -11.70
C PRO A 70 8.58 -6.54 -12.05
N GLY A 71 9.69 -6.14 -12.66
CA GLY A 71 9.88 -4.79 -13.11
C GLY A 71 11.33 -4.36 -13.08
N SER A 72 11.54 -3.07 -13.27
CA SER A 72 12.88 -2.50 -13.35
C SER A 72 13.62 -2.50 -12.01
N MET A 73 12.91 -2.72 -10.91
CA MET A 73 13.49 -2.81 -9.58
C MET A 73 12.63 -3.74 -8.72
N ASN A 74 13.15 -4.17 -7.57
CA ASN A 74 12.36 -4.99 -6.66
C ASN A 74 11.51 -4.11 -5.74
N GLY A 75 10.73 -4.76 -4.85
CA GLY A 75 9.84 -4.03 -3.96
C GLY A 75 10.54 -3.07 -3.02
N PHE A 76 11.73 -3.42 -2.55
CA PHE A 76 12.50 -2.52 -1.68
C PHE A 76 12.95 -1.28 -2.45
N GLY A 77 13.47 -1.47 -3.66
CA GLY A 77 13.89 -0.37 -4.50
C GLY A 77 12.73 0.53 -4.85
N PHE A 78 11.60 -0.07 -5.17
CA PHE A 78 10.38 0.69 -5.45
C PHE A 78 9.97 1.52 -4.23
N ALA A 79 10.04 0.95 -3.03
CA ALA A 79 9.66 1.65 -1.81
C ALA A 79 10.54 2.89 -1.60
N GLN A 80 11.85 2.74 -1.78
CA GLN A 80 12.77 3.86 -1.63
C GLN A 80 12.50 4.94 -2.68
N TRP A 81 12.29 4.53 -3.92
CA TRP A 81 11.98 5.48 -4.99
C TRP A 81 10.67 6.22 -4.71
N ALA A 82 9.64 5.49 -4.31
CA ALA A 82 8.32 6.08 -4.06
C ALA A 82 8.38 7.12 -2.95
N ARG A 83 9.15 6.86 -1.90
CA ARG A 83 9.32 7.81 -0.80
C ARG A 83 10.03 9.07 -1.24
N SER A 84 10.96 8.94 -2.18
CA SER A 84 11.67 10.12 -2.68
C SER A 84 10.75 11.01 -3.50
N VAL A 85 9.78 10.42 -4.20
CA VAL A 85 8.84 11.16 -5.05
C VAL A 85 7.66 11.70 -4.25
N ARG A 86 7.17 10.91 -3.30
CA ARG A 86 6.04 11.27 -2.45
C ARG A 86 6.38 10.95 -0.99
N PRO A 87 7.02 11.90 -0.27
CA PRO A 87 7.51 11.60 1.08
C PRO A 87 6.44 11.20 2.09
N GLU A 88 5.21 11.66 1.92
CA GLU A 88 4.12 11.33 2.84
C GLU A 88 3.45 9.99 2.55
N LEU A 89 3.82 9.34 1.46
CA LEU A 89 3.25 8.05 1.09
C LEU A 89 3.71 6.97 2.08
N LYS A 90 2.77 6.18 2.57
CA LYS A 90 3.08 5.07 3.47
C LYS A 90 3.19 3.78 2.67
N ILE A 91 4.13 2.92 3.05
CA ILE A 91 4.43 1.72 2.29
C ILE A 91 4.42 0.50 3.21
N LEU A 92 3.65 -0.52 2.81
CA LEU A 92 3.65 -1.83 3.45
C LEU A 92 4.22 -2.83 2.46
N LEU A 93 5.17 -3.62 2.91
CA LEU A 93 5.76 -4.67 2.08
C LEU A 93 5.24 -6.03 2.52
N ALA A 94 5.12 -6.94 1.56
CA ALA A 94 4.61 -8.27 1.80
C ALA A 94 5.46 -9.31 1.10
N ALA A 95 5.67 -10.44 1.78
CA ALA A 95 6.49 -11.53 1.26
C ALA A 95 6.11 -12.83 1.92
N THR A 96 6.63 -13.94 1.39
CA THR A 96 6.57 -15.20 2.11
C THR A 96 7.47 -15.10 3.35
N PRO A 97 7.21 -15.90 4.40
CA PRO A 97 8.04 -15.84 5.60
C PRO A 97 9.53 -16.08 5.32
N GLU A 98 9.85 -16.97 4.41
CA GLU A 98 11.25 -17.26 4.05
C GLU A 98 11.94 -16.03 3.47
N ARG A 99 11.23 -15.32 2.60
CA ARG A 99 11.78 -14.12 1.97
C ARG A 99 11.97 -13.00 2.99
N ALA A 100 11.03 -12.86 3.92
CA ALA A 100 11.14 -11.85 4.96
C ALA A 100 12.38 -12.07 5.83
N VAL A 101 12.67 -13.32 6.18
CA VAL A 101 13.84 -13.64 6.99
C VAL A 101 15.13 -13.28 6.25
N ARG A 102 15.20 -13.60 4.96
CA ARG A 102 16.41 -13.32 4.17
C ARG A 102 16.69 -11.84 4.01
N ASN A 103 15.68 -11.01 4.11
CA ASN A 103 15.82 -9.57 3.91
C ASN A 103 15.64 -8.78 5.19
N ALA A 104 15.97 -9.40 6.33
CA ALA A 104 15.74 -8.78 7.64
C ALA A 104 16.42 -7.42 7.78
N ALA A 105 17.64 -7.27 7.22
CA ALA A 105 18.35 -6.00 7.31
C ALA A 105 17.60 -4.88 6.59
N GLU A 106 17.03 -5.19 5.43
CA GLU A 106 16.25 -4.19 4.67
C GLU A 106 14.94 -3.87 5.37
N LEU A 107 14.36 -4.86 6.06
CA LEU A 107 13.11 -4.65 6.79
C LEU A 107 13.27 -3.67 7.94
N CYS A 108 14.47 -3.53 8.48
CA CYS A 108 14.72 -2.60 9.59
C CYS A 108 14.40 -1.16 9.20
N GLU A 109 14.60 -0.80 7.94
CA GLU A 109 14.35 0.56 7.46
C GLU A 109 12.89 0.80 7.12
N ILE A 110 12.18 -0.23 6.69
CA ILE A 110 10.83 -0.10 6.15
C ILE A 110 9.78 -0.56 7.14
N GLY A 111 10.14 -1.45 8.03
CA GLY A 111 9.24 -1.97 9.03
C GLY A 111 8.86 -3.42 8.77
N PRO A 112 7.97 -3.97 9.59
CA PRO A 112 7.59 -5.38 9.48
C PRO A 112 6.93 -5.70 8.15
N THR A 113 7.22 -6.88 7.64
CA THR A 113 6.65 -7.36 6.38
C THR A 113 5.36 -8.12 6.67
N LEU A 114 4.36 -7.89 5.83
CA LEU A 114 3.12 -8.67 5.87
C LEU A 114 3.34 -10.01 5.17
N LYS A 115 2.59 -11.01 5.61
CA LYS A 115 2.65 -12.33 4.99
C LYS A 115 1.79 -12.40 3.74
N ARG A 116 2.20 -13.19 2.79
CA ARG A 116 1.40 -13.52 1.61
C ARG A 116 1.10 -15.02 1.61
N PRO A 117 -0.09 -15.46 1.29
CA PRO A 117 -1.28 -14.65 0.96
C PRO A 117 -1.71 -13.81 2.17
N TYR A 118 -2.39 -12.70 1.87
CA TYR A 118 -2.69 -11.68 2.88
C TYR A 118 -3.70 -12.14 3.91
N ASP A 119 -3.43 -11.80 5.17
CA ASP A 119 -4.46 -11.77 6.21
C ASP A 119 -5.14 -10.41 6.09
N HIS A 120 -6.36 -10.39 5.59
CA HIS A 120 -7.04 -9.13 5.23
C HIS A 120 -7.25 -8.24 6.45
N LYS A 121 -7.56 -8.83 7.60
CA LYS A 121 -7.76 -8.04 8.82
C LYS A 121 -6.46 -7.40 9.28
N LEU A 122 -5.35 -8.11 9.15
CA LEU A 122 -4.05 -7.58 9.51
C LEU A 122 -3.65 -6.44 8.57
N VAL A 123 -3.91 -6.61 7.27
CA VAL A 123 -3.66 -5.55 6.29
C VAL A 123 -4.43 -4.29 6.67
N LEU A 124 -5.72 -4.45 6.95
CA LEU A 124 -6.57 -3.32 7.33
C LEU A 124 -6.05 -2.63 8.58
N ASP A 125 -5.68 -3.41 9.59
CA ASP A 125 -5.16 -2.86 10.83
C ASP A 125 -3.88 -2.05 10.62
N ARG A 126 -2.97 -2.58 9.80
CA ARG A 126 -1.72 -1.89 9.50
C ARG A 126 -1.97 -0.58 8.76
N ILE A 127 -2.88 -0.60 7.78
CA ILE A 127 -3.23 0.60 7.03
C ILE A 127 -3.79 1.65 7.98
N LYS A 128 -4.72 1.27 8.85
CA LYS A 128 -5.32 2.20 9.80
C LYS A 128 -4.28 2.82 10.72
N ARG A 129 -3.34 2.02 11.21
CA ARG A 129 -2.29 2.53 12.08
C ARG A 129 -1.38 3.52 11.37
N LEU A 130 -1.01 3.23 10.13
CA LEU A 130 -0.16 4.13 9.37
C LEU A 130 -0.85 5.46 9.09
N LEU A 131 -2.12 5.41 8.75
CA LEU A 131 -2.88 6.62 8.46
C LEU A 131 -3.15 7.43 9.72
N ALA A 132 -3.36 6.77 10.85
CA ALA A 132 -3.55 7.46 12.12
C ALA A 132 -2.28 8.19 12.55
N ALA A 133 -1.11 7.54 12.40
CA ALA A 133 0.16 8.16 12.71
C ALA A 133 0.41 9.38 11.83
N ARG A 134 0.09 9.25 10.52
CA ARG A 134 0.22 10.35 9.57
C ARG A 134 -0.67 11.53 9.97
N ALA A 135 -1.93 11.24 10.35
CA ALA A 135 -2.87 12.28 10.75
C ALA A 135 -2.39 13.01 12.00
N GLN A 136 -1.83 12.28 12.97
CA GLN A 136 -1.29 12.90 14.16
C GLN A 136 -0.12 13.83 13.85
N GLN A 137 0.75 13.38 12.96
CA GLN A 137 1.88 14.20 12.53
C GLN A 137 1.39 15.45 11.79
N GLY A 138 0.39 15.28 10.94
CA GLY A 138 -0.16 16.40 10.19
C GLY A 138 -0.92 17.38 11.05
N GLY A 139 -1.40 16.94 12.20
CA GLY A 139 -2.17 17.78 13.12
C GLY A 139 -1.35 18.77 13.89
N ARG A 140 -0.03 18.75 13.71
CA ARG A 140 0.84 19.72 14.35
C ARG A 140 1.20 20.83 13.41
#